data_63ea187bf52bf00ad0ce3da927d978fe
#
_entry.id   63ea187bf52bf00ad0ce3da927d978fe
#
_cell.length_a   1.000
_cell.length_b   1.000
_cell.length_c   1.000
_cell.angle_alpha   90.00
_cell.angle_beta   90.00
_cell.angle_gamma   90.00
#
_symmetry.space_group_name_H-M   'P 1'
#
loop_
_entity.id
_entity.type
_entity.pdbx_description
1 polymer ?
#
loop_
_entity_poly.entity_id
_entity_poly.type
_entity_poly.pdbx_seq_one_letter_code
_entity_poly.pdbx_strand_id
1 'polypeptide(L)'
;QVRPFGLHTDSLGVWASLTCTGPSASNLRGYVYRYNETTSTWGTAPVLEFSLGGNRGRAWTGAFTANAANWRPWADNFNDGVSGSSYSDAQPLLSDLEFDANGDLSIGIKDRTGDRVGMDAGNLTTGSTTTYEGFDAGDLLRACVSGTGWQLESAGACGGRTGFSTNNNQGPGGGEFYNDDYIDGGGSTTHHQAALGTAAQVPGFTDLVASSYDPLGNVRVSGFRKLSNANGSKSAGVEVTGDGRGNQTTCAKCAGSFGKADGIGDIEALLADGPIEIGNRVWLDA
;
A
#
# COMPACT_ATOMS: atom_id res chain seq x y z
N GLN A 1 18.22 10.53 2.22
CA GLN A 1 17.22 11.50 2.71
C GLN A 1 16.08 10.77 3.37
N VAL A 2 15.50 11.35 4.42
CA VAL A 2 14.30 10.84 5.09
C VAL A 2 13.11 11.71 4.66
N ARG A 3 12.01 11.04 4.30
CA ARG A 3 10.79 11.67 3.77
C ARG A 3 9.61 11.25 4.63
N PRO A 4 8.98 12.15 5.38
CA PRO A 4 7.71 11.91 6.04
C PRO A 4 6.58 11.94 5.03
N PHE A 5 5.57 11.08 5.20
CA PHE A 5 4.38 11.09 4.34
C PHE A 5 3.11 10.63 5.07
N GLY A 6 3.01 9.36 5.49
CA GLY A 6 1.82 8.86 6.17
C GLY A 6 1.67 9.46 7.57
N LEU A 7 0.44 9.78 7.92
CA LEU A 7 0.05 10.29 9.23
C LEU A 7 -1.20 9.57 9.71
N HIS A 8 -1.20 9.12 10.95
CA HIS A 8 -2.37 8.51 11.57
C HIS A 8 -2.63 9.11 12.94
N THR A 9 -3.90 9.23 13.31
CA THR A 9 -4.31 9.68 14.63
C THR A 9 -5.36 8.75 15.21
N ASP A 10 -5.15 8.32 16.44
CA ASP A 10 -6.10 7.52 17.20
C ASP A 10 -6.14 7.92 18.67
N SER A 11 -6.86 7.17 19.49
CA SER A 11 -6.92 7.40 20.94
C SER A 11 -5.57 7.20 21.66
N LEU A 12 -4.58 6.60 21.00
CA LEU A 12 -3.24 6.33 21.52
C LEU A 12 -2.25 7.44 21.16
N GLY A 13 -2.59 8.33 20.22
CA GLY A 13 -1.76 9.49 19.86
C GLY A 13 -1.68 9.76 18.36
N VAL A 14 -0.63 10.46 17.99
CA VAL A 14 -0.32 10.81 16.59
C VAL A 14 0.91 10.02 16.14
N TRP A 15 0.81 9.44 14.97
CA TRP A 15 1.83 8.57 14.38
C TRP A 15 2.25 9.11 13.02
N ALA A 16 3.53 9.01 12.68
CA ALA A 16 4.01 9.38 11.36
C ALA A 16 4.91 8.28 10.79
N SER A 17 4.73 8.01 9.51
CA SER A 17 5.62 7.14 8.75
C SER A 17 6.64 7.96 7.96
N LEU A 18 7.86 7.43 7.88
CA LEU A 18 8.96 8.05 7.16
C LEU A 18 9.69 7.00 6.31
N THR A 19 10.06 7.41 5.11
CA THR A 19 10.88 6.57 4.22
C THR A 19 12.30 7.14 4.14
N CYS A 20 13.32 6.32 4.43
CA CYS A 20 14.69 6.62 4.03
C CYS A 20 14.87 6.21 2.57
N THR A 21 15.08 7.20 1.72
CA THR A 21 15.13 7.02 0.26
C THR A 21 16.54 6.72 -0.27
N GLY A 22 17.54 6.70 0.60
CA GLY A 22 18.93 6.34 0.47
C GLY A 22 19.59 6.49 -0.90
N PRO A 23 20.93 6.50 -0.97
CA PRO A 23 21.62 6.46 -2.27
C PRO A 23 21.72 5.03 -2.84
N SER A 24 21.44 4.00 -2.04
CA SER A 24 21.48 2.61 -2.46
C SER A 24 20.32 1.80 -1.85
N ALA A 25 19.99 0.67 -2.45
CA ALA A 25 18.93 -0.21 -1.97
C ALA A 25 19.17 -0.70 -0.52
N SER A 26 20.42 -0.89 -0.12
CA SER A 26 20.79 -1.29 1.24
C SER A 26 20.48 -0.23 2.32
N ASN A 27 20.28 1.02 1.90
CA ASN A 27 19.93 2.13 2.80
C ASN A 27 18.42 2.38 2.90
N LEU A 28 17.63 1.69 2.10
CA LEU A 28 16.17 1.86 2.13
C LEU A 28 15.61 1.33 3.45
N ARG A 29 14.89 2.20 4.15
CA ARG A 29 14.26 1.90 5.45
C ARG A 29 12.90 2.55 5.54
N GLY A 30 11.99 1.86 6.20
CA GLY A 30 10.75 2.41 6.72
C GLY A 30 10.88 2.68 8.21
N TYR A 31 10.29 3.76 8.67
CA TYR A 31 10.23 4.14 10.08
C TYR A 31 8.81 4.55 10.46
N VAL A 32 8.41 4.21 11.66
CA VAL A 32 7.21 4.75 12.30
C VAL A 32 7.62 5.46 13.59
N TYR A 33 7.17 6.70 13.74
CA TYR A 33 7.40 7.51 14.93
C TYR A 33 6.09 7.84 15.61
N ARG A 34 6.13 7.98 16.92
CA ARG A 34 5.02 8.45 17.73
C ARG A 34 5.29 9.86 18.23
N TYR A 35 4.29 10.72 18.13
CA TYR A 35 4.29 12.03 18.76
C TYR A 35 3.83 11.92 20.22
N ASN A 36 4.54 12.58 21.11
CA ASN A 36 4.16 12.69 22.52
C ASN A 36 3.45 14.02 22.72
N GLU A 37 2.16 13.97 22.92
CA GLU A 37 1.33 15.17 23.09
C GLU A 37 1.64 15.92 24.38
N THR A 38 2.05 15.22 25.47
CA THR A 38 2.38 15.83 26.74
C THR A 38 3.63 16.71 26.65
N THR A 39 4.64 16.26 25.91
CA THR A 39 5.89 17.01 25.73
C THR A 39 5.91 17.82 24.44
N SER A 40 4.89 17.67 23.60
CA SER A 40 4.82 18.28 22.25
C SER A 40 6.04 17.98 21.39
N THR A 41 6.54 16.74 21.45
CA THR A 41 7.73 16.31 20.72
C THR A 41 7.54 14.95 20.05
N TRP A 42 8.19 14.74 18.94
CA TRP A 42 8.37 13.41 18.36
C TRP A 42 9.35 12.59 19.18
N GLY A 43 9.15 11.28 19.21
CA GLY A 43 10.11 10.35 19.79
C GLY A 43 11.50 10.52 19.18
N THR A 44 12.54 10.37 19.98
CA THR A 44 13.94 10.44 19.51
C THR A 44 14.39 9.18 18.77
N ALA A 45 13.64 8.09 18.91
CA ALA A 45 13.82 6.83 18.19
C ALA A 45 12.48 6.39 17.58
N PRO A 46 12.50 5.67 16.45
CA PRO A 46 11.28 5.10 15.87
C PRO A 46 10.70 4.02 16.81
N VAL A 47 9.40 3.88 16.80
CA VAL A 47 8.71 2.77 17.47
C VAL A 47 8.75 1.49 16.63
N LEU A 48 8.98 1.64 15.32
CA LEU A 48 9.24 0.57 14.38
C LEU A 48 10.24 1.04 13.32
N GLU A 49 11.25 0.22 13.04
CA GLU A 49 12.20 0.40 11.93
C GLU A 49 12.31 -0.93 11.18
N PHE A 50 12.31 -0.86 9.85
CA PHE A 50 12.47 -2.04 9.00
C PHE A 50 13.17 -1.75 7.69
N SER A 51 13.77 -2.79 7.11
CA SER A 51 14.40 -2.73 5.80
C SER A 51 13.33 -2.77 4.69
N LEU A 52 13.51 -1.94 3.68
CA LEU A 52 12.79 -2.01 2.41
C LEU A 52 13.64 -2.70 1.32
N GLY A 53 14.77 -3.31 1.71
CA GLY A 53 15.56 -4.13 0.79
C GLY A 53 14.96 -5.53 0.67
N GLY A 54 14.69 -5.98 -0.54
CA GLY A 54 14.16 -7.31 -0.78
C GLY A 54 13.20 -7.36 -1.96
N ASN A 55 12.78 -8.57 -2.27
CA ASN A 55 11.77 -8.82 -3.31
C ASN A 55 10.37 -8.54 -2.73
N ARG A 56 9.68 -7.52 -3.22
CA ARG A 56 8.29 -7.21 -2.88
C ARG A 56 7.27 -7.76 -3.87
N GLY A 57 7.74 -8.38 -4.96
CA GLY A 57 6.89 -8.70 -6.09
C GLY A 57 6.90 -7.64 -7.19
N ARG A 58 6.53 -8.04 -8.41
CA ARG A 58 6.44 -7.17 -9.57
C ARG A 58 5.03 -6.64 -9.76
N ALA A 59 4.90 -5.37 -10.10
CA ALA A 59 3.62 -4.79 -10.49
C ALA A 59 3.01 -5.54 -11.69
N TRP A 60 3.85 -6.00 -12.62
CA TRP A 60 3.44 -6.85 -13.75
C TRP A 60 4.54 -7.81 -14.14
N THR A 61 4.20 -9.10 -14.28
CA THR A 61 5.18 -10.17 -14.52
C THR A 61 5.61 -10.31 -15.97
N GLY A 62 4.79 -9.81 -16.93
CA GLY A 62 4.96 -10.09 -18.34
C GLY A 62 6.03 -9.29 -19.07
N ALA A 63 6.39 -8.09 -18.61
CA ALA A 63 7.23 -7.17 -19.38
C ALA A 63 8.51 -6.70 -18.69
N PHE A 64 8.65 -6.89 -17.39
CA PHE A 64 9.75 -6.32 -16.62
C PHE A 64 10.77 -7.33 -16.14
N THR A 65 12.01 -6.88 -15.97
CA THR A 65 13.09 -7.70 -15.42
C THR A 65 12.81 -8.06 -13.96
N ALA A 66 13.54 -9.05 -13.43
CA ALA A 66 13.44 -9.43 -12.01
C ALA A 66 13.73 -8.25 -11.06
N ASN A 67 14.53 -7.28 -11.47
CA ASN A 67 14.84 -6.09 -10.68
C ASN A 67 13.62 -5.17 -10.42
N ALA A 68 12.59 -5.24 -11.26
CA ALA A 68 11.33 -4.51 -11.04
C ALA A 68 10.55 -5.00 -9.81
N ALA A 69 10.95 -6.14 -9.24
CA ALA A 69 10.38 -6.68 -8.01
C ALA A 69 10.95 -6.07 -6.73
N ASN A 70 12.02 -5.29 -6.82
CA ASN A 70 12.69 -4.74 -5.64
C ASN A 70 12.43 -3.24 -5.51
N TRP A 71 12.30 -2.79 -4.27
CA TRP A 71 12.32 -1.37 -3.99
C TRP A 71 13.67 -0.75 -4.37
N ARG A 72 13.63 0.45 -4.95
CA ARG A 72 14.78 1.18 -5.44
C ARG A 72 14.92 2.54 -4.75
N PRO A 73 16.14 3.09 -4.65
CA PRO A 73 16.34 4.47 -4.20
C PRO A 73 15.57 5.45 -5.08
N TRP A 74 15.10 6.53 -4.48
CA TRP A 74 14.47 7.59 -5.25
C TRP A 74 15.44 8.20 -6.25
N ALA A 75 15.02 8.26 -7.49
CA ALA A 75 15.76 8.84 -8.60
C ALA A 75 14.88 9.85 -9.33
N ASP A 76 15.52 10.82 -9.97
CA ASP A 76 14.84 11.86 -10.74
C ASP A 76 14.78 11.54 -12.23
N ASN A 77 15.54 10.57 -12.70
CA ASN A 77 15.52 10.12 -14.09
C ASN A 77 14.47 9.01 -14.30
N PHE A 78 13.97 8.92 -15.53
CA PHE A 78 12.99 7.94 -15.98
C PHE A 78 13.63 6.80 -16.79
N ASN A 79 14.94 6.61 -16.72
CA ASN A 79 15.63 5.69 -17.63
C ASN A 79 15.70 4.26 -17.15
N ASP A 80 15.31 4.00 -15.92
CA ASP A 80 15.31 2.66 -15.34
C ASP A 80 13.90 2.06 -15.37
N GLY A 81 13.80 0.77 -15.70
CA GLY A 81 12.54 0.03 -15.65
C GLY A 81 11.62 0.20 -16.87
N VAL A 82 12.13 0.69 -17.98
CA VAL A 82 11.34 0.83 -19.23
C VAL A 82 11.34 -0.49 -20.00
N SER A 83 10.17 -0.92 -20.45
CA SER A 83 9.97 -2.03 -21.38
C SER A 83 8.98 -1.62 -22.46
N GLY A 84 9.48 -1.32 -23.66
CA GLY A 84 8.66 -0.74 -24.72
C GLY A 84 8.08 0.61 -24.30
N SER A 85 6.76 0.72 -24.19
CA SER A 85 6.04 1.89 -23.68
C SER A 85 5.64 1.76 -22.21
N SER A 86 6.00 0.69 -21.55
CA SER A 86 5.64 0.44 -20.14
C SER A 86 6.82 0.78 -19.23
N TYR A 87 6.53 1.37 -18.07
CA TYR A 87 7.52 1.84 -17.11
C TYR A 87 7.20 1.31 -15.71
N SER A 88 8.21 0.76 -15.04
CA SER A 88 8.13 0.35 -13.63
C SER A 88 9.48 0.54 -12.95
N ASP A 89 9.53 1.40 -11.93
CA ASP A 89 10.72 1.69 -11.14
C ASP A 89 10.31 1.92 -9.69
N ALA A 90 10.12 0.85 -8.97
CA ALA A 90 9.50 0.84 -7.64
C ALA A 90 10.26 1.69 -6.62
N GLN A 91 9.74 2.86 -6.28
CA GLN A 91 10.30 3.82 -5.33
C GLN A 91 9.40 3.95 -4.10
N PRO A 92 9.80 3.41 -2.94
CA PRO A 92 8.91 3.27 -1.80
C PRO A 92 8.55 4.62 -1.18
N LEU A 93 7.29 4.74 -0.78
CA LEU A 93 6.77 5.84 0.01
C LEU A 93 5.80 5.25 1.04
N LEU A 94 6.17 5.25 2.32
CA LEU A 94 5.27 4.84 3.39
C LEU A 94 4.13 5.84 3.45
N SER A 95 2.98 5.46 2.92
CA SER A 95 1.87 6.37 2.65
C SER A 95 0.79 6.31 3.69
N ASP A 96 0.69 5.20 4.43
CA ASP A 96 -0.42 5.03 5.35
C ASP A 96 -0.08 4.13 6.54
N LEU A 97 -0.80 4.33 7.64
CA LEU A 97 -0.69 3.59 8.90
C LEU A 97 -2.08 3.35 9.48
N GLU A 98 -2.43 2.10 9.71
CA GLU A 98 -3.73 1.73 10.29
C GLU A 98 -3.57 0.74 11.44
N PHE A 99 -4.23 1.00 12.56
CA PHE A 99 -4.21 0.12 13.73
C PHE A 99 -5.49 -0.70 13.85
N ASP A 100 -5.37 -2.00 14.01
CA ASP A 100 -6.52 -2.86 14.32
C ASP A 100 -6.86 -2.85 15.82
N ALA A 101 -7.97 -3.50 16.17
CA ALA A 101 -8.45 -3.58 17.56
C ALA A 101 -7.48 -4.27 18.53
N ASN A 102 -6.49 -5.00 18.03
CA ASN A 102 -5.45 -5.64 18.84
C ASN A 102 -4.20 -4.74 19.00
N GLY A 103 -4.20 -3.58 18.35
CA GLY A 103 -3.07 -2.67 18.27
C GLY A 103 -1.99 -3.10 17.27
N ASP A 104 -2.27 -4.09 16.42
CA ASP A 104 -1.38 -4.44 15.33
C ASP A 104 -1.50 -3.40 14.21
N LEU A 105 -0.38 -3.13 13.55
CA LEU A 105 -0.23 -2.07 12.57
C LEU A 105 -0.23 -2.63 11.15
N SER A 106 -1.06 -2.09 10.28
CA SER A 106 -0.98 -2.23 8.84
C SER A 106 -0.27 -1.02 8.25
N ILE A 107 0.67 -1.26 7.34
CA ILE A 107 1.54 -0.23 6.78
C ILE A 107 1.36 -0.22 5.27
N GLY A 108 0.75 0.84 4.75
CA GLY A 108 0.64 1.07 3.32
C GLY A 108 1.93 1.68 2.76
N ILE A 109 2.44 1.08 1.70
CA ILE A 109 3.61 1.59 0.98
C ILE A 109 3.21 1.82 -0.47
N LYS A 110 3.22 3.08 -0.89
CA LYS A 110 2.95 3.47 -2.27
C LYS A 110 4.23 3.38 -3.11
N ASP A 111 4.06 3.10 -4.39
CA ASP A 111 5.12 3.33 -5.38
C ASP A 111 5.01 4.76 -5.92
N ARG A 112 5.97 5.60 -5.56
CA ARG A 112 6.05 6.99 -6.00
C ARG A 112 6.13 7.14 -7.52
N THR A 113 6.56 6.12 -8.23
CA THR A 113 6.76 6.19 -9.68
C THR A 113 5.45 6.40 -10.43
N GLY A 114 4.35 5.85 -9.93
CA GLY A 114 3.02 6.08 -10.49
C GLY A 114 2.64 7.55 -10.56
N ASP A 115 2.91 8.29 -9.49
CA ASP A 115 2.66 9.74 -9.44
C ASP A 115 3.49 10.53 -10.46
N ARG A 116 4.64 9.99 -10.87
CA ARG A 116 5.60 10.66 -11.78
C ARG A 116 5.34 10.36 -13.23
N VAL A 117 4.95 9.13 -13.56
CA VAL A 117 4.79 8.65 -14.93
C VAL A 117 3.35 8.82 -15.40
N GLY A 118 2.38 8.39 -14.61
CA GLY A 118 0.98 8.38 -15.02
C GLY A 118 0.69 7.37 -16.12
N MET A 119 -0.47 7.51 -16.74
CA MET A 119 -0.91 6.70 -17.87
C MET A 119 -0.85 7.53 -19.17
N ASP A 120 -0.36 6.94 -20.24
CA ASP A 120 -0.19 7.59 -21.54
C ASP A 120 0.61 8.91 -21.47
N ALA A 121 1.56 8.98 -20.53
CA ALA A 121 2.40 10.15 -20.36
C ALA A 121 3.32 10.36 -21.55
N GLY A 122 3.42 11.58 -22.02
CA GLY A 122 4.29 11.92 -23.16
C GLY A 122 5.77 11.73 -22.83
N ASN A 123 6.51 11.19 -23.80
CA ASN A 123 7.97 11.15 -23.71
C ASN A 123 8.54 12.58 -23.70
N LEU A 124 9.45 12.86 -22.78
CA LEU A 124 10.11 14.16 -22.65
C LEU A 124 11.11 14.47 -23.78
N THR A 125 11.42 13.50 -24.64
CA THR A 125 12.27 13.71 -25.80
C THR A 125 11.53 14.51 -26.87
N THR A 126 12.07 15.66 -27.25
CA THR A 126 11.48 16.53 -28.28
C THR A 126 11.23 15.77 -29.58
N GLY A 127 10.00 15.85 -30.07
CA GLY A 127 9.58 15.19 -31.33
C GLY A 127 9.21 13.70 -31.20
N SER A 128 9.29 13.11 -30.00
CA SER A 128 8.78 11.76 -29.77
C SER A 128 7.25 11.76 -29.68
N THR A 129 6.64 10.79 -30.34
CA THR A 129 5.20 10.48 -30.22
C THR A 129 4.94 9.29 -29.28
N THR A 130 6.01 8.73 -28.70
CA THR A 130 5.88 7.62 -27.75
C THR A 130 5.29 8.12 -26.45
N THR A 131 4.25 7.46 -25.97
CA THR A 131 3.73 7.63 -24.61
C THR A 131 4.20 6.51 -23.71
N TYR A 132 4.30 6.78 -22.43
CA TYR A 132 4.61 5.80 -21.40
C TYR A 132 3.40 5.53 -20.52
N GLU A 133 3.25 4.28 -20.15
CA GLU A 133 2.27 3.83 -19.17
C GLU A 133 3.00 3.29 -17.95
N GLY A 134 2.75 3.89 -16.77
CA GLY A 134 3.28 3.41 -15.50
C GLY A 134 2.62 2.10 -15.09
N PHE A 135 3.41 1.19 -14.55
CA PHE A 135 2.97 -0.03 -13.87
C PHE A 135 3.55 0.00 -12.46
N ASP A 136 2.80 0.56 -11.56
CA ASP A 136 3.28 0.92 -10.23
C ASP A 136 2.37 0.29 -9.20
N ALA A 137 2.92 -0.67 -8.47
CA ALA A 137 2.29 -1.26 -7.31
C ALA A 137 3.10 -0.93 -6.08
N GLY A 138 2.39 -0.69 -5.02
CA GLY A 138 2.96 -0.50 -3.69
C GLY A 138 3.20 -1.83 -2.97
N ASP A 139 2.87 -1.83 -1.69
CA ASP A 139 2.95 -2.99 -0.81
C ASP A 139 2.05 -2.76 0.40
N LEU A 140 1.62 -3.81 1.06
CA LEU A 140 0.83 -3.75 2.29
C LEU A 140 1.42 -4.69 3.32
N LEU A 141 2.13 -4.13 4.28
CA LEU A 141 2.81 -4.90 5.33
C LEU A 141 2.02 -4.91 6.63
N ARG A 142 2.29 -5.91 7.46
CA ARG A 142 1.76 -6.02 8.82
C ARG A 142 2.88 -6.02 9.85
N ALA A 143 2.69 -5.24 10.93
CA ALA A 143 3.54 -5.33 12.12
C ALA A 143 2.66 -5.62 13.34
N CYS A 144 3.03 -6.64 14.09
CA CYS A 144 2.26 -7.11 15.23
C CYS A 144 2.88 -6.66 16.55
N VAL A 145 2.03 -6.41 17.53
CA VAL A 145 2.46 -6.05 18.90
C VAL A 145 3.44 -7.11 19.42
N SER A 146 4.59 -6.65 19.90
CA SER A 146 5.64 -7.46 20.48
C SER A 146 6.30 -6.73 21.65
N GLY A 147 6.03 -7.18 22.87
CA GLY A 147 6.48 -6.47 24.06
C GLY A 147 5.87 -5.08 24.17
N THR A 148 6.71 -4.04 24.17
CA THR A 148 6.28 -2.63 24.24
C THR A 148 6.28 -1.93 22.88
N GLY A 149 6.52 -2.65 21.79
CA GLY A 149 6.60 -2.12 20.43
C GLY A 149 5.96 -3.06 19.42
N TRP A 150 6.46 -3.01 18.21
CA TRP A 150 5.99 -3.83 17.09
C TRP A 150 7.12 -4.62 16.46
N GLN A 151 6.77 -5.77 15.92
CA GLN A 151 7.63 -6.57 15.09
C GLN A 151 6.98 -6.72 13.70
N LEU A 152 7.73 -6.37 12.65
CA LEU A 152 7.29 -6.58 11.28
C LEU A 152 7.05 -8.07 11.03
N GLU A 153 6.09 -8.38 10.19
CA GLU A 153 5.87 -9.71 9.65
C GLU A 153 7.16 -10.31 9.05
N SER A 154 7.23 -11.63 9.05
CA SER A 154 8.30 -12.36 8.38
C SER A 154 7.78 -13.68 7.84
N ALA A 155 8.09 -14.00 6.59
CA ALA A 155 7.58 -15.17 5.89
C ALA A 155 6.04 -15.29 5.96
N GLY A 156 5.35 -14.16 5.89
CA GLY A 156 3.90 -14.08 5.99
C GLY A 156 3.33 -14.38 7.39
N ALA A 157 4.17 -14.41 8.42
CA ALA A 157 3.72 -14.63 9.79
C ALA A 157 3.88 -13.39 10.65
N CYS A 158 2.91 -13.13 11.54
CA CYS A 158 2.89 -11.97 12.41
C CYS A 158 2.13 -12.26 13.70
N GLY A 159 2.74 -12.03 14.86
CA GLY A 159 2.09 -12.15 16.18
C GLY A 159 1.44 -13.52 16.43
N GLY A 160 2.07 -14.60 15.97
CA GLY A 160 1.53 -15.97 16.08
C GLY A 160 0.44 -16.30 15.07
N ARG A 161 0.10 -15.38 14.17
CA ARG A 161 -0.85 -15.60 13.06
C ARG A 161 -0.08 -15.91 11.78
N THR A 162 -0.68 -16.75 10.93
CA THR A 162 -0.18 -17.09 9.61
C THR A 162 -1.03 -16.37 8.58
N GLY A 163 -0.39 -15.59 7.72
CA GLY A 163 -1.01 -14.85 6.63
C GLY A 163 -1.31 -15.71 5.41
N PHE A 164 -1.74 -15.06 4.34
CA PHE A 164 -2.20 -15.73 3.13
C PHE A 164 -1.05 -16.17 2.22
N SER A 165 -0.05 -15.31 2.01
CA SER A 165 1.02 -15.51 0.99
C SER A 165 2.35 -15.93 1.63
N THR A 166 2.37 -17.02 2.40
CA THR A 166 3.51 -17.42 3.24
C THR A 166 4.72 -17.96 2.48
N ASN A 167 4.61 -18.31 1.21
CA ASN A 167 5.66 -18.98 0.43
C ASN A 167 5.77 -18.46 -1.02
N ASN A 168 5.39 -17.21 -1.27
CA ASN A 168 5.47 -16.63 -2.61
C ASN A 168 6.86 -16.07 -2.95
N ASN A 169 7.79 -16.11 -2.00
CA ASN A 169 9.14 -15.55 -2.09
C ASN A 169 9.16 -14.02 -2.29
N GLN A 170 8.16 -13.34 -1.74
CA GLN A 170 7.96 -11.89 -1.75
C GLN A 170 7.83 -11.40 -0.32
N GLY A 171 7.97 -10.08 -0.12
CA GLY A 171 7.84 -9.48 1.19
C GLY A 171 8.95 -9.82 2.20
N PRO A 172 8.81 -9.39 3.44
CA PRO A 172 9.77 -9.63 4.51
C PRO A 172 9.91 -11.12 4.83
N GLY A 173 11.13 -11.65 4.70
CA GLY A 173 11.41 -13.06 4.97
C GLY A 173 10.88 -14.04 3.92
N GLY A 174 10.41 -13.56 2.77
CA GLY A 174 9.98 -14.40 1.64
C GLY A 174 8.52 -14.85 1.70
N GLY A 175 7.68 -14.13 2.41
CA GLY A 175 6.22 -14.29 2.44
C GLY A 175 5.56 -13.02 2.96
N GLU A 176 4.29 -12.82 2.61
CA GLU A 176 3.48 -11.67 2.94
C GLU A 176 2.26 -12.08 3.75
N PHE A 177 1.85 -11.22 4.68
CA PHE A 177 0.68 -11.49 5.51
C PHE A 177 -0.61 -11.31 4.71
N TYR A 178 -0.72 -10.22 3.97
CA TYR A 178 -1.93 -9.92 3.20
C TYR A 178 -1.91 -10.55 1.80
N ASN A 179 -3.10 -10.86 1.28
CA ASN A 179 -3.30 -11.28 -0.11
C ASN A 179 -3.48 -10.03 -0.98
N ASP A 180 -2.39 -9.38 -1.29
CA ASP A 180 -2.33 -8.22 -2.18
C ASP A 180 -1.85 -8.57 -3.60
N ASP A 181 -1.61 -9.84 -3.88
CA ASP A 181 -1.37 -10.37 -5.21
C ASP A 181 -2.65 -10.46 -6.05
N TYR A 182 -2.46 -10.42 -7.37
CA TYR A 182 -3.50 -10.70 -8.34
C TYR A 182 -3.17 -11.94 -9.18
N ILE A 183 -4.11 -12.86 -9.27
CA ILE A 183 -4.04 -14.04 -10.13
C ILE A 183 -5.09 -13.87 -11.22
N ASP A 184 -4.67 -13.92 -12.50
CA ASP A 184 -5.59 -13.88 -13.62
C ASP A 184 -6.37 -15.21 -13.79
N GLY A 185 -7.40 -15.19 -14.64
CA GLY A 185 -8.24 -16.35 -14.87
C GLY A 185 -7.51 -17.57 -15.52
N GLY A 186 -6.25 -17.42 -15.91
CA GLY A 186 -5.39 -18.49 -16.43
C GLY A 186 -4.61 -19.23 -15.35
N GLY A 187 -4.74 -18.82 -14.08
CA GLY A 187 -4.03 -19.42 -12.96
C GLY A 187 -2.57 -18.99 -12.84
N SER A 188 -2.15 -18.02 -13.62
CA SER A 188 -0.84 -17.37 -13.50
C SER A 188 -1.01 -16.07 -12.73
N THR A 189 -0.07 -15.78 -11.81
CA THR A 189 -0.03 -14.49 -11.14
C THR A 189 0.44 -13.45 -12.13
N THR A 190 -0.45 -12.54 -12.52
CA THR A 190 -0.12 -11.44 -13.45
C THR A 190 0.53 -10.28 -12.70
N HIS A 191 0.06 -10.00 -11.49
CA HIS A 191 0.62 -9.03 -10.57
C HIS A 191 1.09 -9.77 -9.33
N HIS A 192 2.40 -9.67 -9.03
CA HIS A 192 2.95 -10.11 -7.75
C HIS A 192 2.81 -9.04 -6.67
N GLN A 193 2.30 -7.88 -7.05
CA GLN A 193 1.84 -6.82 -6.18
C GLN A 193 0.69 -6.09 -6.83
N ALA A 194 -0.36 -5.86 -6.09
CA ALA A 194 -1.53 -5.12 -6.53
C ALA A 194 -1.97 -4.03 -5.53
N ALA A 195 -1.36 -3.96 -4.35
CA ALA A 195 -1.61 -2.89 -3.39
C ALA A 195 -1.18 -1.52 -3.95
N LEU A 196 -1.90 -0.47 -3.58
CA LEU A 196 -1.62 0.91 -4.02
C LEU A 196 -1.23 1.82 -2.85
N GLY A 197 -1.01 1.23 -1.67
CA GLY A 197 -0.36 1.88 -0.53
C GLY A 197 -1.27 2.68 0.38
N THR A 198 -2.59 2.59 0.26
CA THR A 198 -3.52 3.20 1.23
C THR A 198 -4.52 2.18 1.75
N ALA A 199 -4.95 2.37 2.99
CA ALA A 199 -5.84 1.46 3.68
C ALA A 199 -6.74 2.23 4.67
N ALA A 200 -7.81 1.59 5.13
CA ALA A 200 -8.62 2.06 6.24
C ALA A 200 -9.03 0.89 7.13
N GLN A 201 -8.83 1.05 8.42
CA GLN A 201 -9.31 0.14 9.44
C GLN A 201 -10.57 0.72 10.08
N VAL A 202 -11.71 0.14 9.75
CA VAL A 202 -12.97 0.55 10.38
C VAL A 202 -13.03 0.03 11.82
N PRO A 203 -13.18 0.89 12.83
CA PRO A 203 -13.30 0.47 14.22
C PRO A 203 -14.40 -0.58 14.43
N GLY A 204 -14.08 -1.64 15.13
CA GLY A 204 -15.01 -2.75 15.39
C GLY A 204 -15.10 -3.80 14.28
N PHE A 205 -14.42 -3.62 13.16
CA PHE A 205 -14.32 -4.62 12.12
C PHE A 205 -12.98 -5.37 12.18
N THR A 206 -13.01 -6.63 11.76
CA THR A 206 -11.83 -7.50 11.74
C THR A 206 -11.06 -7.47 10.44
N ASP A 207 -11.55 -6.68 9.47
CA ASP A 207 -10.98 -6.60 8.14
C ASP A 207 -10.47 -5.19 7.85
N LEU A 208 -9.39 -5.13 7.10
CA LEU A 208 -8.82 -3.93 6.54
C LEU A 208 -9.40 -3.70 5.14
N VAL A 209 -9.64 -2.46 4.75
CA VAL A 209 -9.93 -2.08 3.37
C VAL A 209 -8.69 -1.41 2.78
N ALA A 210 -8.13 -1.95 1.72
CA ALA A 210 -6.91 -1.44 1.10
C ALA A 210 -7.12 -1.11 -0.38
N SER A 211 -6.49 -0.06 -0.86
CA SER A 211 -6.47 0.29 -2.28
C SER A 211 -5.71 -0.74 -3.09
N SER A 212 -6.22 -1.06 -4.27
CA SER A 212 -5.65 -2.14 -5.08
C SER A 212 -5.94 -1.96 -6.57
N TYR A 213 -5.04 -2.47 -7.40
CA TYR A 213 -5.38 -2.81 -8.78
C TYR A 213 -6.39 -3.95 -8.83
N ASP A 214 -7.13 -3.95 -9.93
CA ASP A 214 -7.92 -5.08 -10.39
C ASP A 214 -8.59 -5.85 -9.25
N PRO A 215 -9.30 -5.15 -8.34
CA PRO A 215 -9.77 -5.76 -7.10
C PRO A 215 -10.77 -6.89 -7.29
N LEU A 216 -11.46 -6.93 -8.43
CA LEU A 216 -12.38 -8.01 -8.83
C LEU A 216 -11.88 -8.86 -9.99
N GLY A 217 -10.65 -8.61 -10.46
CA GLY A 217 -10.05 -9.35 -11.57
C GLY A 217 -10.32 -8.75 -12.95
N ASN A 218 -10.95 -7.59 -13.04
CA ASN A 218 -11.04 -6.84 -14.28
C ASN A 218 -9.74 -6.05 -14.50
N VAL A 219 -9.18 -6.14 -15.69
CA VAL A 219 -7.87 -5.57 -16.01
C VAL A 219 -7.94 -4.04 -16.14
N ARG A 220 -6.96 -3.34 -15.60
CA ARG A 220 -6.79 -1.87 -15.66
C ARG A 220 -7.86 -1.10 -14.88
N VAL A 221 -8.21 -1.64 -13.75
CA VAL A 221 -9.17 -1.04 -12.81
C VAL A 221 -8.45 -0.75 -11.50
N SER A 222 -8.81 0.33 -10.84
CA SER A 222 -8.42 0.62 -9.46
C SER A 222 -9.64 0.62 -8.56
N GLY A 223 -9.44 0.22 -7.33
CA GLY A 223 -10.49 0.17 -6.34
C GLY A 223 -9.97 -0.34 -5.00
N PHE A 224 -10.76 -1.11 -4.31
CA PHE A 224 -10.47 -1.56 -2.95
C PHE A 224 -10.59 -3.07 -2.83
N ARG A 225 -9.77 -3.63 -1.96
CA ARG A 225 -9.88 -5.01 -1.44
C ARG A 225 -10.19 -4.96 0.04
N LYS A 226 -11.03 -5.88 0.47
CA LYS A 226 -11.27 -6.17 1.87
C LYS A 226 -10.43 -7.38 2.28
N LEU A 227 -9.51 -7.17 3.22
CA LEU A 227 -8.50 -8.11 3.65
C LEU A 227 -8.68 -8.45 5.13
N SER A 228 -8.60 -9.72 5.47
CA SER A 228 -8.77 -10.18 6.85
C SER A 228 -7.52 -9.92 7.70
N ASN A 229 -7.66 -9.26 8.85
CA ASN A 229 -6.58 -9.11 9.82
C ASN A 229 -6.25 -10.42 10.59
N ALA A 230 -7.08 -11.46 10.44
CA ALA A 230 -6.81 -12.74 11.06
C ALA A 230 -5.81 -13.60 10.28
N ASN A 231 -5.87 -13.55 8.95
CA ASN A 231 -5.06 -14.40 8.06
C ASN A 231 -4.72 -13.79 6.70
N GLY A 232 -4.90 -12.49 6.53
CA GLY A 232 -4.56 -11.78 5.31
C GLY A 232 -5.42 -12.08 4.07
N SER A 233 -6.39 -12.99 4.15
CA SER A 233 -7.17 -13.40 2.98
C SER A 233 -8.09 -12.28 2.46
N LYS A 234 -8.24 -12.22 1.14
CA LYS A 234 -9.21 -11.32 0.50
C LYS A 234 -10.62 -11.88 0.63
N SER A 235 -11.55 -11.09 1.14
CA SER A 235 -12.96 -11.46 1.29
C SER A 235 -13.89 -10.77 0.29
N ALA A 236 -13.53 -9.57 -0.18
CA ALA A 236 -14.33 -8.78 -1.12
C ALA A 236 -13.44 -7.81 -1.92
N GLY A 237 -14.04 -7.16 -2.92
CA GLY A 237 -13.43 -6.07 -3.67
C GLY A 237 -14.50 -5.14 -4.24
N VAL A 238 -14.10 -3.92 -4.54
CA VAL A 238 -14.92 -2.89 -5.20
C VAL A 238 -14.09 -2.20 -6.26
N GLU A 239 -14.60 -2.10 -7.47
CA GLU A 239 -14.00 -1.32 -8.55
C GLU A 239 -14.56 0.10 -8.53
N VAL A 240 -13.67 1.08 -8.59
CA VAL A 240 -14.02 2.51 -8.53
C VAL A 240 -13.68 3.22 -9.84
N THR A 241 -12.51 2.96 -10.39
CA THR A 241 -12.04 3.60 -11.62
C THR A 241 -11.44 2.59 -12.59
N GLY A 242 -11.43 2.90 -13.89
CA GLY A 242 -10.78 2.12 -14.93
C GLY A 242 -10.42 2.99 -16.12
N ASP A 243 -9.53 2.51 -16.99
CA ASP A 243 -9.04 3.26 -18.15
C ASP A 243 -9.90 3.11 -19.43
N GLY A 244 -11.05 2.46 -19.31
CA GLY A 244 -11.94 2.20 -20.46
C GLY A 244 -11.43 1.12 -21.43
N ARG A 245 -10.28 0.51 -21.17
CA ARG A 245 -9.69 -0.58 -21.95
C ARG A 245 -9.84 -1.93 -21.23
N GLY A 246 -9.81 -3.02 -21.97
CA GLY A 246 -9.95 -4.35 -21.41
C GLY A 246 -11.40 -4.76 -21.12
N ASN A 247 -11.59 -5.73 -20.23
CA ASN A 247 -12.91 -6.34 -19.94
C ASN A 247 -13.66 -5.61 -18.83
N GLN A 248 -13.90 -4.32 -18.99
CA GLN A 248 -14.51 -3.45 -17.98
C GLN A 248 -16.03 -3.34 -18.14
N THR A 249 -16.71 -4.47 -18.27
CA THR A 249 -18.16 -4.49 -18.51
C THR A 249 -19.00 -4.02 -17.32
N THR A 250 -18.40 -3.94 -16.12
CA THR A 250 -19.10 -3.63 -14.87
C THR A 250 -18.98 -2.18 -14.41
N CYS A 251 -18.03 -1.42 -14.95
CA CYS A 251 -17.84 -0.03 -14.55
C CYS A 251 -18.09 0.96 -15.70
N ALA A 252 -19.35 1.22 -16.00
CA ALA A 252 -19.75 2.16 -17.06
C ALA A 252 -19.26 3.62 -16.85
N LYS A 253 -18.70 3.94 -15.69
CA LYS A 253 -18.22 5.29 -15.32
C LYS A 253 -16.71 5.35 -15.09
N CYS A 254 -15.97 4.29 -15.39
CA CYS A 254 -14.54 4.18 -15.11
C CYS A 254 -13.64 4.75 -16.23
N ALA A 255 -14.18 5.45 -17.21
CA ALA A 255 -13.37 6.06 -18.25
C ALA A 255 -12.54 7.22 -17.68
N GLY A 256 -11.24 7.26 -18.01
CA GLY A 256 -10.35 8.35 -17.66
C GLY A 256 -9.56 8.16 -16.37
N SER A 257 -9.27 6.93 -15.98
CA SER A 257 -8.40 6.64 -14.85
C SER A 257 -6.92 6.65 -15.22
N PHE A 258 -6.09 6.56 -14.19
CA PHE A 258 -4.62 6.46 -14.32
C PHE A 258 -4.15 5.06 -14.73
N GLY A 259 -5.05 4.13 -15.11
CA GLY A 259 -4.70 2.77 -15.52
C GLY A 259 -4.05 1.99 -14.38
N LYS A 260 -2.78 1.61 -14.57
CA LYS A 260 -1.96 0.93 -13.56
C LYS A 260 -0.83 1.81 -13.00
N ALA A 261 -0.90 3.11 -13.27
CA ALA A 261 0.14 4.04 -12.84
C ALA A 261 -0.10 4.57 -11.44
N ASP A 262 -1.32 4.57 -10.94
CA ASP A 262 -1.65 5.15 -9.64
C ASP A 262 -2.97 4.61 -9.08
N GLY A 263 -3.23 4.93 -7.82
CA GLY A 263 -4.45 4.59 -7.09
C GLY A 263 -5.44 5.74 -7.01
N ILE A 264 -6.46 5.52 -6.20
CA ILE A 264 -7.56 6.47 -5.98
C ILE A 264 -7.33 7.39 -4.78
N GLY A 265 -6.10 7.47 -4.29
CA GLY A 265 -5.73 8.28 -3.14
C GLY A 265 -5.99 7.56 -1.81
N ASP A 266 -6.13 8.35 -0.76
CA ASP A 266 -6.35 7.84 0.59
C ASP A 266 -7.80 7.39 0.81
N ILE A 267 -7.97 6.54 1.83
CA ILE A 267 -9.26 5.95 2.20
C ILE A 267 -9.54 6.28 3.66
N GLU A 268 -10.69 6.87 3.93
CA GLU A 268 -11.13 7.14 5.27
C GLU A 268 -12.50 6.52 5.56
N ALA A 269 -12.66 5.96 6.76
CA ALA A 269 -13.93 5.44 7.19
C ALA A 269 -14.84 6.58 7.67
N LEU A 270 -15.87 6.90 6.88
CA LEU A 270 -16.95 7.74 7.37
C LEU A 270 -17.81 6.92 8.34
N LEU A 271 -17.53 7.03 9.60
CA LEU A 271 -18.40 6.50 10.63
C LEU A 271 -19.60 7.42 10.73
N ALA A 272 -20.82 6.85 10.66
CA ALA A 272 -21.99 7.59 11.08
C ALA A 272 -21.72 8.13 12.50
N ASP A 273 -22.04 9.39 12.74
CA ASP A 273 -21.95 9.96 14.09
C ASP A 273 -22.61 8.95 15.02
N GLY A 274 -21.79 8.35 15.90
CA GLY A 274 -22.32 7.50 16.94
C GLY A 274 -23.33 8.35 17.72
N PRO A 275 -24.30 7.77 18.41
CA PRO A 275 -25.20 8.54 19.24
C PRO A 275 -24.42 9.22 20.36
N ILE A 276 -23.74 10.31 20.01
CA ILE A 276 -22.95 11.17 20.91
C ILE A 276 -23.84 11.66 22.07
N GLU A 277 -25.14 11.64 21.86
CA GLU A 277 -26.13 12.15 22.79
C GLU A 277 -26.43 11.24 23.99
N ILE A 278 -26.14 9.95 23.94
CA ILE A 278 -26.43 9.04 25.06
C ILE A 278 -25.62 9.41 26.31
N GLY A 279 -24.40 9.89 26.14
CA GLY A 279 -23.55 10.33 27.23
C GLY A 279 -24.00 11.66 27.87
N ASN A 280 -24.44 12.60 27.07
CA ASN A 280 -24.82 13.93 27.56
C ASN A 280 -26.14 13.96 28.34
N ARG A 281 -27.08 13.09 28.06
CA ARG A 281 -28.33 13.02 28.82
C ARG A 281 -28.21 12.35 30.17
N VAL A 282 -27.30 11.41 30.32
CA VAL A 282 -27.06 10.76 31.60
C VAL A 282 -26.43 11.72 32.64
N TRP A 283 -25.72 12.74 32.18
CA TRP A 283 -25.07 13.72 33.03
C TRP A 283 -25.98 14.90 33.43
N LEU A 284 -27.08 15.12 32.72
CA LEU A 284 -28.00 16.19 32.99
C LEU A 284 -29.11 15.81 33.98
N ASP A 285 -29.31 14.53 34.22
CA ASP A 285 -30.36 14.01 35.11
C ASP A 285 -29.83 13.54 36.46
N ALA A 286 -28.61 13.88 36.83
CA ALA A 286 -27.96 13.54 38.10
C ALA A 286 -27.90 14.71 39.09
#